data_9d72620ac0fafc8fdda2bb1802cdde58
#
_entry.id   9d72620ac0fafc8fdda2bb1802cdde58
#
_cell.length_a   1.000
_cell.length_b   1.000
_cell.length_c   1.000
_cell.angle_alpha   90.00
_cell.angle_beta   90.00
_cell.angle_gamma   90.00
#
_symmetry.space_group_name_H-M   'P 1'
#
loop_
_entity.id
_entity.type
_entity.pdbx_description
1 polymer ?
#
loop_
_entity_poly.entity_id
_entity_poly.type
_entity_poly.pdbx_seq_one_letter_code
_entity_poly.pdbx_strand_id
1 'polypeptide(L)'
;MIKNTGLRHLALRVSNVERATDFYRRVFGMRIVWQPDPDNAYLTSGCDNLALHRGEVAGATAHALDHLGFIVATTDDLEAGYRWANENGLDIVNPLRRHRDGSMSFYIRDPDGNLIQALFEPGISPIVFDTPVKS
;
A
#
# COMPACT_ATOMS: atom_id res chain seq x y z
N MET A 1 -11.93 -19.06 -19.14
CA MET A 1 -11.43 -18.54 -17.86
C MET A 1 -9.93 -18.30 -17.97
N ILE A 2 -9.46 -17.13 -17.53
CA ILE A 2 -8.03 -16.82 -17.49
C ILE A 2 -7.46 -17.35 -16.16
N LYS A 3 -6.52 -18.30 -16.22
CA LYS A 3 -5.80 -18.80 -15.03
C LYS A 3 -4.90 -17.68 -14.51
N ASN A 4 -4.96 -17.39 -13.22
CA ASN A 4 -4.17 -16.32 -12.58
C ASN A 4 -3.69 -16.76 -11.19
N THR A 5 -2.81 -16.00 -10.61
CA THR A 5 -2.26 -16.23 -9.25
C THR A 5 -2.64 -15.11 -8.26
N GLY A 6 -3.67 -14.35 -8.60
CA GLY A 6 -4.17 -13.26 -7.76
C GLY A 6 -3.80 -11.87 -8.28
N LEU A 7 -4.46 -10.87 -7.72
CA LEU A 7 -4.18 -9.46 -8.01
C LEU A 7 -2.93 -9.03 -7.26
N ARG A 8 -1.83 -8.80 -7.99
CA ARG A 8 -0.52 -8.44 -7.41
C ARG A 8 0.18 -7.29 -8.13
N HIS A 9 -0.49 -6.63 -9.05
CA HIS A 9 0.01 -5.43 -9.72
C HIS A 9 -1.02 -4.33 -9.62
N LEU A 10 -0.58 -3.15 -9.23
CA LEU A 10 -1.36 -1.92 -9.21
C LEU A 10 -0.53 -0.79 -9.78
N ALA A 11 -1.14 0.07 -10.58
CA ALA A 11 -0.50 1.28 -11.07
C ALA A 11 -1.27 2.52 -10.57
N LEU A 12 -0.53 3.48 -10.02
CA LEU A 12 -1.05 4.77 -9.56
C LEU A 12 -0.47 5.90 -10.40
N ARG A 13 -1.29 6.87 -10.74
CA ARG A 13 -0.81 8.19 -11.15
C ARG A 13 -0.51 9.02 -9.93
N VAL A 14 0.66 9.66 -9.92
CA VAL A 14 1.13 10.49 -8.82
C VAL A 14 1.65 11.82 -9.36
N SER A 15 1.48 12.87 -8.60
CA SER A 15 1.95 14.21 -9.01
C SER A 15 3.48 14.34 -8.98
N ASN A 16 4.13 13.58 -8.09
CA ASN A 16 5.58 13.57 -7.93
C ASN A 16 6.04 12.15 -7.57
N VAL A 17 6.73 11.49 -8.51
CA VAL A 17 7.16 10.09 -8.36
C VAL A 17 8.19 9.92 -7.25
N GLU A 18 9.15 10.84 -7.10
CA GLU A 18 10.15 10.79 -6.03
C GLU A 18 9.48 10.83 -4.64
N ARG A 19 8.59 11.80 -4.42
CA ARG A 19 7.86 11.95 -3.15
C ARG A 19 6.99 10.72 -2.85
N ALA A 20 6.27 10.19 -3.84
CA ALA A 20 5.47 8.99 -3.68
C ALA A 20 6.35 7.77 -3.38
N THR A 21 7.45 7.60 -4.10
CA THR A 21 8.43 6.54 -3.87
C THR A 21 8.97 6.57 -2.44
N ASP A 22 9.38 7.73 -1.96
CA ASP A 22 9.89 7.89 -0.59
C ASP A 22 8.82 7.57 0.46
N PHE A 23 7.57 7.94 0.22
CA PHE A 23 6.45 7.58 1.09
C PHE A 23 6.31 6.05 1.21
N TYR A 24 6.15 5.33 0.08
CA TYR A 24 5.93 3.89 0.10
C TYR A 24 7.15 3.11 0.65
N ARG A 25 8.35 3.60 0.41
CA ARG A 25 9.56 3.02 1.01
C ARG A 25 9.62 3.23 2.53
N ARG A 26 9.34 4.43 2.99
CA ARG A 26 9.40 4.78 4.42
C ARG A 26 8.27 4.15 5.23
N VAL A 27 7.05 4.15 4.69
CA VAL A 27 5.86 3.70 5.43
C VAL A 27 5.68 2.19 5.37
N PHE A 28 5.88 1.59 4.20
CA PHE A 28 5.61 0.15 3.97
C PHE A 28 6.87 -0.68 3.70
N GLY A 29 8.05 -0.10 3.79
CA GLY A 29 9.30 -0.82 3.55
C GLY A 29 9.46 -1.32 2.12
N MET A 30 8.73 -0.77 1.16
CA MET A 30 8.85 -1.19 -0.24
C MET A 30 10.24 -0.87 -0.79
N ARG A 31 10.73 -1.71 -1.69
CA ARG A 31 11.98 -1.48 -2.41
C ARG A 31 11.72 -1.20 -3.88
N ILE A 32 12.55 -0.36 -4.50
CA ILE A 32 12.52 -0.13 -5.94
C ILE A 32 13.07 -1.38 -6.64
N VAL A 33 12.33 -1.88 -7.63
CA VAL A 33 12.77 -2.98 -8.50
C VAL A 33 13.16 -2.48 -9.88
N TRP A 34 12.61 -1.37 -10.31
CA TRP A 34 12.94 -0.74 -11.58
C TRP A 34 12.55 0.74 -11.60
N GLN A 35 13.42 1.59 -12.10
CA GLN A 35 13.15 3.01 -12.28
C GLN A 35 13.81 3.47 -13.59
N PRO A 36 13.09 3.37 -14.73
CA PRO A 36 13.65 3.70 -16.04
C PRO A 36 13.97 5.17 -16.23
N ASP A 37 13.23 6.04 -15.52
CA ASP A 37 13.32 7.50 -15.62
C ASP A 37 12.70 8.16 -14.38
N PRO A 38 12.81 9.52 -14.23
CA PRO A 38 12.24 10.22 -13.07
C PRO A 38 10.72 10.22 -12.98
N ASP A 39 10.03 9.89 -14.06
CA ASP A 39 8.57 9.93 -14.15
C ASP A 39 7.92 8.55 -13.93
N ASN A 40 8.74 7.51 -13.75
CA ASN A 40 8.26 6.14 -13.56
C ASN A 40 9.10 5.40 -12.53
N ALA A 41 8.44 4.75 -11.57
CA ALA A 41 9.06 3.87 -10.59
C ALA A 41 8.20 2.63 -10.32
N TYR A 42 8.85 1.50 -10.09
CA TYR A 42 8.20 0.22 -9.79
C TYR A 42 8.76 -0.31 -8.48
N LEU A 43 7.88 -0.54 -7.51
CA LEU A 43 8.21 -0.96 -6.16
C LEU A 43 7.60 -2.31 -5.84
N THR A 44 8.17 -2.99 -4.85
CA THR A 44 7.63 -4.24 -4.33
C THR A 44 7.78 -4.35 -2.81
N SER A 45 6.80 -5.01 -2.16
CA SER A 45 6.90 -5.50 -0.78
C SER A 45 7.45 -6.92 -0.70
N GLY A 46 7.71 -7.56 -1.87
CA GLY A 46 8.21 -8.93 -1.97
C GLY A 46 7.58 -9.73 -3.10
N CYS A 47 6.26 -9.85 -3.12
CA CYS A 47 5.51 -10.66 -4.10
C CYS A 47 4.45 -9.87 -4.87
N ASP A 48 4.54 -8.56 -4.87
CA ASP A 48 3.65 -7.61 -5.51
C ASP A 48 4.43 -6.66 -6.43
N ASN A 49 3.73 -5.78 -7.10
CA ASN A 49 4.31 -4.71 -7.89
C ASN A 49 3.40 -3.48 -7.85
N LEU A 50 3.91 -2.39 -7.29
CA LEU A 50 3.30 -1.07 -7.32
C LEU A 50 4.04 -0.22 -8.35
N ALA A 51 3.36 0.16 -9.43
CA ALA A 51 3.87 1.09 -10.42
C ALA A 51 3.41 2.52 -10.07
N LEU A 52 4.34 3.46 -10.09
CA LEU A 52 4.09 4.89 -9.92
C LEU A 52 4.41 5.60 -11.23
N HIS A 53 3.42 6.27 -11.80
CA HIS A 53 3.56 7.02 -13.05
C HIS A 53 3.18 8.47 -12.82
N ARG A 54 4.06 9.38 -13.25
CA ARG A 54 3.75 10.80 -13.19
C ARG A 54 2.53 11.13 -14.07
N GLY A 55 1.61 11.93 -13.53
CA GLY A 55 0.44 12.39 -14.28
C GLY A 55 -0.42 13.32 -13.45
N GLU A 56 -1.45 13.84 -14.09
CA GLU A 56 -2.47 14.62 -13.38
C GLU A 56 -3.23 13.69 -12.43
N VAL A 57 -3.35 14.12 -11.19
CA VAL A 57 -4.14 13.45 -10.16
C VAL A 57 -5.48 14.18 -10.10
N ALA A 58 -6.53 13.53 -10.57
CA ALA A 58 -7.89 14.02 -10.35
C ALA A 58 -8.17 14.04 -8.83
N GLY A 59 -8.78 15.10 -8.34
CA GLY A 59 -9.08 15.25 -6.90
C GLY A 59 -9.81 14.03 -6.33
N ALA A 60 -9.72 13.83 -5.02
CA ALA A 60 -10.09 12.62 -4.26
C ALA A 60 -11.52 12.06 -4.49
N THR A 61 -12.39 12.78 -5.18
CA THR A 61 -13.80 12.40 -5.41
C THR A 61 -14.08 11.78 -6.78
N ALA A 62 -13.06 11.67 -7.66
CA ALA A 62 -13.26 11.31 -9.07
C ALA A 62 -12.68 9.95 -9.48
N HIS A 63 -12.29 9.09 -8.52
CA HIS A 63 -11.64 7.83 -8.80
C HIS A 63 -12.57 6.62 -8.64
N ALA A 64 -12.47 5.67 -9.58
CA ALA A 64 -13.06 4.35 -9.43
C ALA A 64 -12.33 3.51 -8.35
N LEU A 65 -11.06 3.84 -8.05
CA LEU A 65 -10.33 3.23 -6.95
C LEU A 65 -10.80 3.82 -5.61
N ASP A 66 -11.44 2.98 -4.78
CA ASP A 66 -11.84 3.36 -3.43
C ASP A 66 -10.61 3.45 -2.51
N HIS A 67 -9.89 2.35 -2.37
CA HIS A 67 -8.65 2.27 -1.61
C HIS A 67 -7.77 1.10 -2.09
N LEU A 68 -6.53 1.10 -1.65
CA LEU A 68 -5.64 -0.06 -1.75
C LEU A 68 -5.22 -0.51 -0.36
N GLY A 69 -4.91 -1.80 -0.20
CA GLY A 69 -4.59 -2.38 1.09
C GLY A 69 -3.23 -3.08 1.11
N PHE A 70 -2.50 -2.86 2.22
CA PHE A 70 -1.32 -3.65 2.58
C PHE A 70 -1.70 -4.64 3.66
N ILE A 71 -1.45 -5.91 3.40
CA ILE A 71 -1.72 -6.99 4.36
C ILE A 71 -0.62 -7.02 5.41
N VAL A 72 -1.04 -7.02 6.67
CA VAL A 72 -0.16 -7.13 7.84
C VAL A 72 -0.32 -8.53 8.43
N ALA A 73 0.78 -9.16 8.78
CA ALA A 73 0.81 -10.58 9.15
C ALA A 73 0.09 -10.87 10.48
N THR A 74 0.19 -9.97 11.46
CA THR A 74 -0.39 -10.15 12.79
C THR A 74 -1.09 -8.90 13.29
N THR A 75 -2.01 -9.06 14.24
CA THR A 75 -2.66 -7.92 14.91
C THR A 75 -1.67 -7.10 15.71
N ASP A 76 -0.66 -7.72 16.33
CA ASP A 76 0.38 -7.02 17.09
C ASP A 76 1.22 -6.11 16.19
N ASP A 77 1.60 -6.57 14.99
CA ASP A 77 2.30 -5.77 13.99
C ASP A 77 1.42 -4.60 13.51
N LEU A 78 0.12 -4.84 13.34
CA LEU A 78 -0.82 -3.79 12.94
C LEU A 78 -0.96 -2.71 14.01
N GLU A 79 -1.07 -3.09 15.27
CA GLU A 79 -1.12 -2.16 16.41
C GLU A 79 0.20 -1.36 16.54
N ALA A 80 1.33 -2.03 16.37
CA ALA A 80 2.65 -1.37 16.35
C ALA A 80 2.76 -0.38 15.19
N GLY A 81 2.29 -0.77 14.00
CA GLY A 81 2.23 0.10 12.83
C GLY A 81 1.34 1.33 13.03
N TYR A 82 0.20 1.16 13.69
CA TYR A 82 -0.69 2.27 14.01
C TYR A 82 -0.05 3.26 15.00
N ARG A 83 0.61 2.78 16.06
CA ARG A 83 1.37 3.64 16.98
C ARG A 83 2.46 4.41 16.23
N TRP A 84 3.25 3.71 15.42
CA TRP A 84 4.30 4.34 14.61
C TRP A 84 3.74 5.42 13.66
N ALA A 85 2.61 5.16 13.02
CA ALA A 85 1.95 6.11 12.12
C ALA A 85 1.55 7.41 12.85
N ASN A 86 0.99 7.28 14.07
CA ASN A 86 0.67 8.44 14.91
C ASN A 86 1.93 9.22 15.32
N GLU A 87 2.97 8.52 15.79
CA GLU A 87 4.22 9.14 16.24
C GLU A 87 4.98 9.85 15.11
N ASN A 88 4.81 9.38 13.87
CA ASN A 88 5.46 9.97 12.70
C ASN A 88 4.56 10.94 11.91
N GLY A 89 3.41 11.30 12.45
CA GLY A 89 2.54 12.33 11.89
C GLY A 89 1.93 11.97 10.53
N LEU A 90 1.65 10.67 10.29
CA LEU A 90 0.94 10.27 9.08
C LEU A 90 -0.51 10.78 9.11
N ASP A 91 -1.06 11.05 7.94
CA ASP A 91 -2.46 11.46 7.78
C ASP A 91 -3.39 10.26 7.99
N ILE A 92 -3.77 10.03 9.26
CA ILE A 92 -4.69 8.95 9.65
C ILE A 92 -6.12 9.41 9.41
N VAL A 93 -6.80 8.75 8.47
CA VAL A 93 -8.19 9.04 8.09
C VAL A 93 -9.17 8.29 8.98
N ASN A 94 -8.91 7.00 9.20
CA ASN A 94 -9.72 6.16 10.08
C ASN A 94 -8.80 5.50 11.12
N PRO A 95 -9.12 5.62 12.41
CA PRO A 95 -8.33 5.01 13.47
C PRO A 95 -8.39 3.48 13.43
N LEU A 96 -7.46 2.85 14.13
CA LEU A 96 -7.41 1.41 14.27
C LEU A 96 -8.73 0.87 14.83
N ARG A 97 -9.30 -0.12 14.12
CA ARG A 97 -10.58 -0.71 14.45
C ARG A 97 -10.58 -2.20 14.15
N ARG A 98 -11.20 -2.97 15.07
CA ARG A 98 -11.56 -4.38 14.84
C ARG A 98 -12.96 -4.46 14.23
N HIS A 99 -13.12 -5.31 13.23
CA HIS A 99 -14.38 -5.56 12.53
C HIS A 99 -15.03 -6.87 12.99
N ARG A 100 -16.31 -7.07 12.62
CA ARG A 100 -17.11 -8.24 13.05
C ARG A 100 -16.59 -9.58 12.51
N ASP A 101 -15.94 -9.56 11.35
CA ASP A 101 -15.36 -10.72 10.68
C ASP A 101 -14.00 -11.12 11.28
N GLY A 102 -13.52 -10.40 12.30
CA GLY A 102 -12.21 -10.62 12.93
C GLY A 102 -11.07 -9.87 12.25
N SER A 103 -11.33 -9.20 11.13
CA SER A 103 -10.34 -8.31 10.52
C SER A 103 -10.09 -7.08 11.40
N MET A 104 -8.95 -6.43 11.17
CA MET A 104 -8.55 -5.26 11.91
C MET A 104 -7.78 -4.32 10.98
N SER A 105 -8.06 -3.03 11.00
CA SER A 105 -7.44 -2.11 10.06
C SER A 105 -7.43 -0.67 10.55
N PHE A 106 -6.57 0.14 9.92
CA PHE A 106 -6.63 1.59 9.93
C PHE A 106 -6.34 2.14 8.53
N TYR A 107 -6.68 3.41 8.30
CA TYR A 107 -6.51 4.04 7.00
C TYR A 107 -5.66 5.29 7.11
N ILE A 108 -4.76 5.47 6.14
CA ILE A 108 -3.93 6.67 5.95
C ILE A 108 -4.07 7.20 4.53
N ARG A 109 -3.63 8.42 4.29
CA ARG A 109 -3.46 8.95 2.93
C ARG A 109 -1.99 8.96 2.52
N ASP A 110 -1.75 8.68 1.25
CA ASP A 110 -0.46 8.95 0.64
C ASP A 110 -0.33 10.46 0.27
N PRO A 111 0.85 10.92 -0.23
CA PRO A 111 1.04 12.32 -0.57
C PRO A 111 0.11 12.88 -1.65
N ASP A 112 -0.51 12.05 -2.46
CA ASP A 112 -1.48 12.43 -3.49
C ASP A 112 -2.94 12.25 -3.05
N GLY A 113 -3.16 11.88 -1.78
CA GLY A 113 -4.49 11.71 -1.20
C GLY A 113 -5.11 10.33 -1.45
N ASN A 114 -4.37 9.37 -2.01
CA ASN A 114 -4.86 8.01 -2.15
C ASN A 114 -5.11 7.40 -0.77
N LEU A 115 -6.26 6.74 -0.61
CA LEU A 115 -6.62 6.07 0.63
C LEU A 115 -5.95 4.70 0.69
N ILE A 116 -5.19 4.47 1.76
CA ILE A 116 -4.43 3.23 1.98
C ILE A 116 -4.87 2.59 3.27
N GLN A 117 -5.24 1.33 3.20
CA GLN A 117 -5.59 0.50 4.34
C GLN A 117 -4.40 -0.35 4.77
N ALA A 118 -4.01 -0.28 6.04
CA ALA A 118 -3.21 -1.32 6.67
C ALA A 118 -4.17 -2.31 7.30
N LEU A 119 -4.10 -3.59 6.90
CA LEU A 119 -5.13 -4.58 7.14
C LEU A 119 -4.55 -5.91 7.66
N PHE A 120 -5.03 -6.35 8.81
CA PHE A 120 -5.01 -7.76 9.19
C PHE A 120 -6.34 -8.40 8.77
N GLU A 121 -6.27 -9.42 7.92
CA GLU A 121 -7.41 -10.19 7.44
C GLU A 121 -7.19 -11.67 7.75
N PRO A 122 -8.00 -12.31 8.62
CA PRO A 122 -7.76 -13.69 9.05
C PRO A 122 -7.65 -14.71 7.91
N GLY A 123 -8.36 -14.48 6.80
CA GLY A 123 -8.34 -15.36 5.64
C GLY A 123 -7.14 -15.17 4.71
N ILE A 124 -6.43 -14.05 4.80
CA ILE A 124 -5.34 -13.66 3.89
C ILE A 124 -4.01 -13.51 4.62
N SER A 125 -3.98 -12.88 5.79
CA SER A 125 -2.76 -12.57 6.54
C SER A 125 -1.86 -13.77 6.81
N PRO A 126 -2.37 -15.01 7.03
CA PRO A 126 -1.54 -16.19 7.21
C PRO A 126 -0.91 -16.73 5.91
N ILE A 127 -1.32 -16.23 4.72
CA ILE A 127 -0.80 -16.72 3.45
C ILE A 127 0.55 -16.07 3.18
N VAL A 128 1.59 -16.90 3.05
CA VAL A 128 2.96 -16.47 2.76
C VAL A 128 3.32 -16.85 1.33
N PHE A 129 4.03 -15.94 0.64
CA PHE A 129 4.59 -16.19 -0.69
C PHE A 129 6.09 -16.47 -0.55
N ASP A 130 6.52 -17.66 -0.92
CA ASP A 130 7.89 -18.13 -0.68
C ASP A 130 8.93 -17.55 -1.66
N THR A 131 8.49 -17.03 -2.82
CA THR A 131 9.40 -16.51 -3.85
C THR A 131 9.21 -15.00 -4.00
N PRO A 132 10.12 -14.17 -3.46
CA PRO A 132 10.06 -12.73 -3.60
C PRO A 132 10.38 -12.28 -5.03
N VAL A 133 9.85 -11.10 -5.39
CA VAL A 133 10.19 -10.43 -6.65
C VAL A 133 11.69 -10.11 -6.67
N LYS A 134 12.37 -10.50 -7.75
CA LYS A 134 13.77 -10.16 -7.99
C LYS A 134 13.87 -8.70 -8.46
N SER A 135 14.92 -8.06 -8.02
CA SER A 135 15.28 -6.72 -8.51
C SER A 135 15.86 -6.79 -9.91
#